data_8cbccc08d07cc07ab78ef711e20ebcc5
#
_entry.id   8cbccc08d07cc07ab78ef711e20ebcc5
#
_cell.length_a   1.000
_cell.length_b   1.000
_cell.length_c   1.000
_cell.angle_alpha   90.00
_cell.angle_beta   90.00
_cell.angle_gamma   90.00
#
_symmetry.space_group_name_H-M   'P 1'
#
loop_
_entity.id
_entity.type
_entity.pdbx_description
1 polymer ?
#
loop_
_entity_poly.entity_id
_entity_poly.type
_entity_poly.pdbx_seq_one_letter_code
_entity_poly.pdbx_strand_id
1 'polypeptide(L)'
;MNTSVKFATTALAVALTGILMAPAQAQLPDHLRDYALAAQRDKGDVIAPMFNGWIANDDGSTTFIFGFANKNAKEIVDIPLGPNNFIEPKQFDGVQPTHFPTYSRGGFVGLQERGVFQVTVPAEMKGTEVVWTLNHAGHTYAVPGRAVHPAYEMSNDPAAYGSLNPAIRFESSGAEATDRGSVFAKRVTASVGKPVTLSALIQDRGEREQYELPDAYPLGTEWIMHQGPGDVMFDVAKITGRERASDAGESGASGGANGWTEVSTSATFTAPGDYVVRLRVDNFEAPDSQFDNQCCWSNAFVPVTVTP
;
A
#
# COMPACT_ATOMS: atom_id res chain seq x y z
N MET A 1 -46.24 53.05 -48.17
CA MET A 1 -46.74 51.99 -47.22
C MET A 1 -45.95 50.73 -47.51
N ASN A 2 -45.12 50.27 -46.58
CA ASN A 2 -44.45 48.96 -46.46
C ASN A 2 -42.99 49.09 -46.01
N THR A 3 -42.73 49.75 -44.87
CA THR A 3 -41.39 49.74 -44.24
C THR A 3 -41.41 49.26 -42.78
N SER A 4 -42.58 48.94 -42.23
CA SER A 4 -42.72 48.60 -40.80
C SER A 4 -42.73 47.11 -40.46
N VAL A 5 -42.80 46.20 -41.45
CA VAL A 5 -42.94 44.74 -41.18
C VAL A 5 -41.59 44.01 -41.19
N LYS A 6 -40.51 44.62 -41.76
CA LYS A 6 -39.20 43.95 -41.82
C LYS A 6 -38.38 44.03 -40.55
N PHE A 7 -38.65 44.94 -39.64
CA PHE A 7 -37.88 45.08 -38.40
C PHE A 7 -38.35 44.15 -37.25
N ALA A 8 -39.60 43.73 -37.28
CA ALA A 8 -40.12 42.85 -36.23
C ALA A 8 -39.67 41.38 -36.33
N THR A 9 -39.43 40.89 -37.56
CA THR A 9 -39.00 39.50 -37.80
C THR A 9 -37.51 39.29 -37.47
N THR A 10 -36.67 40.31 -37.62
CA THR A 10 -35.24 40.20 -37.31
C THR A 10 -34.97 40.23 -35.81
N ALA A 11 -35.73 40.98 -35.03
CA ALA A 11 -35.62 41.05 -33.57
C ALA A 11 -36.05 39.73 -32.88
N LEU A 12 -37.03 39.03 -33.42
CA LEU A 12 -37.50 37.75 -32.87
C LEU A 12 -36.50 36.61 -33.14
N ALA A 13 -35.79 36.64 -34.27
CA ALA A 13 -34.80 35.62 -34.60
C ALA A 13 -33.53 35.74 -33.74
N VAL A 14 -33.13 36.97 -33.36
CA VAL A 14 -31.98 37.19 -32.49
C VAL A 14 -32.32 36.83 -31.02
N ALA A 15 -33.55 37.00 -30.57
CA ALA A 15 -33.96 36.57 -29.23
C ALA A 15 -34.06 35.05 -29.09
N LEU A 16 -34.44 34.31 -30.12
CA LEU A 16 -34.51 32.84 -30.09
C LEU A 16 -33.13 32.20 -30.16
N THR A 17 -32.13 32.80 -30.80
CA THR A 17 -30.73 32.28 -30.84
C THR A 17 -29.96 32.52 -29.55
N GLY A 18 -30.33 33.53 -28.74
CA GLY A 18 -29.72 33.80 -27.44
C GLY A 18 -30.09 32.81 -26.32
N ILE A 19 -31.19 32.09 -26.49
CA ILE A 19 -31.67 31.12 -25.47
C ILE A 19 -31.02 29.73 -25.65
N LEU A 20 -30.38 29.44 -26.79
CA LEU A 20 -29.80 28.12 -27.09
C LEU A 20 -28.30 28.02 -26.72
N MET A 21 -27.69 29.07 -26.16
CA MET A 21 -26.29 29.06 -25.71
C MET A 21 -26.17 29.19 -24.18
N ALA A 22 -27.07 28.59 -23.42
CA ALA A 22 -26.74 28.28 -22.04
C ALA A 22 -25.63 27.21 -22.06
N PRO A 23 -24.45 27.49 -21.47
CA PRO A 23 -23.44 26.43 -21.35
C PRO A 23 -24.13 25.26 -20.63
N ALA A 24 -24.26 24.13 -21.28
CA ALA A 24 -24.63 22.90 -20.62
C ALA A 24 -23.53 22.59 -19.59
N GLN A 25 -23.72 23.02 -18.37
CA GLN A 25 -22.90 22.58 -17.27
C GLN A 25 -23.26 21.12 -17.03
N ALA A 26 -22.58 20.23 -17.72
CA ALA A 26 -22.58 18.80 -17.44
C ALA A 26 -21.85 18.60 -16.09
N GLN A 27 -22.46 19.05 -15.01
CA GLN A 27 -22.01 18.71 -13.67
C GLN A 27 -22.59 17.34 -13.34
N LEU A 28 -21.72 16.36 -13.17
CA LEU A 28 -22.15 15.09 -12.58
C LEU A 28 -22.84 15.35 -11.24
N PRO A 29 -23.98 14.72 -10.97
CA PRO A 29 -24.62 14.75 -9.66
C PRO A 29 -23.61 14.43 -8.56
N ASP A 30 -23.78 15.02 -7.37
CA ASP A 30 -22.80 14.89 -6.29
C ASP A 30 -22.49 13.43 -5.91
N HIS A 31 -23.48 12.54 -6.00
CA HIS A 31 -23.31 11.10 -5.75
C HIS A 31 -22.51 10.36 -6.84
N LEU A 32 -22.28 10.98 -7.99
CA LEU A 32 -21.43 10.43 -9.07
C LEU A 32 -20.03 11.11 -9.10
N ARG A 33 -19.74 12.01 -8.14
CA ARG A 33 -18.44 12.69 -8.05
C ARG A 33 -17.38 11.89 -7.26
N ASP A 34 -17.69 10.69 -6.83
CA ASP A 34 -16.77 9.82 -6.06
C ASP A 34 -15.70 9.15 -6.94
N TYR A 35 -15.25 9.86 -7.96
CA TYR A 35 -14.12 9.44 -8.79
C TYR A 35 -12.79 9.89 -8.19
N ALA A 36 -11.72 9.20 -8.57
CA ALA A 36 -10.36 9.51 -8.15
C ALA A 36 -9.93 10.97 -8.40
N LEU A 37 -10.57 11.66 -9.34
CA LEU A 37 -10.32 13.07 -9.69
C LEU A 37 -11.14 14.08 -8.86
N ALA A 38 -12.11 13.64 -8.05
CA ALA A 38 -12.83 14.53 -7.16
C ALA A 38 -11.91 14.97 -6.01
N ALA A 39 -12.15 16.17 -5.45
CA ALA A 39 -11.43 16.64 -4.28
C ALA A 39 -11.59 15.66 -3.11
N GLN A 40 -10.50 15.43 -2.37
CA GLN A 40 -10.53 14.61 -1.16
C GLN A 40 -11.49 15.22 -0.12
N ARG A 41 -12.23 14.37 0.56
CA ARG A 41 -12.99 14.72 1.77
C ARG A 41 -12.14 14.41 3.00
N ASP A 42 -12.38 15.10 4.09
CA ASP A 42 -11.69 14.80 5.36
C ASP A 42 -12.03 13.39 5.85
N LYS A 43 -13.30 12.96 5.65
CA LYS A 43 -13.84 11.65 6.06
C LYS A 43 -15.04 11.24 5.22
N GLY A 44 -15.40 9.96 5.31
CA GLY A 44 -16.54 9.37 4.59
C GLY A 44 -16.29 9.20 3.11
N ASP A 45 -15.05 9.20 2.67
CA ASP A 45 -14.64 8.94 1.29
C ASP A 45 -14.27 7.46 1.07
N VAL A 46 -13.93 7.11 -0.12
CA VAL A 46 -13.76 5.75 -0.61
C VAL A 46 -12.48 5.09 -0.08
N ILE A 47 -12.59 3.81 0.27
CA ILE A 47 -11.47 2.87 0.39
C ILE A 47 -11.58 1.88 -0.76
N ALA A 48 -10.55 1.81 -1.59
CA ALA A 48 -10.55 0.93 -2.76
C ALA A 48 -9.38 -0.06 -2.72
N PRO A 49 -9.63 -1.37 -2.97
CA PRO A 49 -8.57 -2.33 -3.17
C PRO A 49 -7.85 -2.05 -4.49
N MET A 50 -6.55 -2.33 -4.55
CA MET A 50 -5.71 -2.10 -5.73
C MET A 50 -4.93 -3.36 -6.05
N PHE A 51 -4.90 -3.74 -7.32
CA PHE A 51 -3.98 -4.74 -7.84
C PHE A 51 -2.71 -4.04 -8.31
N ASN A 52 -1.57 -4.39 -7.70
CA ASN A 52 -0.30 -3.74 -8.01
C ASN A 52 0.54 -4.50 -9.04
N GLY A 53 0.37 -5.80 -9.13
CA GLY A 53 1.08 -6.62 -10.09
C GLY A 53 1.17 -8.08 -9.69
N TRP A 54 1.88 -8.85 -10.47
CA TRP A 54 2.09 -10.29 -10.26
C TRP A 54 3.53 -10.69 -10.61
N ILE A 55 3.98 -11.77 -9.99
CA ILE A 55 5.29 -12.36 -10.20
C ILE A 55 5.11 -13.81 -10.58
N ALA A 56 5.74 -14.24 -11.67
CA ALA A 56 5.90 -15.65 -11.98
C ALA A 56 7.08 -16.20 -11.15
N ASN A 57 6.82 -17.17 -10.31
CA ASN A 57 7.85 -17.80 -9.48
C ASN A 57 8.47 -19.01 -10.20
N ASP A 58 9.73 -19.32 -9.89
CA ASP A 58 10.50 -20.42 -10.50
C ASP A 58 9.86 -21.80 -10.26
N ASP A 59 9.12 -21.97 -9.19
CA ASP A 59 8.39 -23.20 -8.87
C ASP A 59 7.06 -23.34 -9.63
N GLY A 60 6.77 -22.40 -10.55
CA GLY A 60 5.54 -22.35 -11.34
C GLY A 60 4.35 -21.76 -10.63
N SER A 61 4.47 -21.37 -9.37
CA SER A 61 3.43 -20.60 -8.66
C SER A 61 3.37 -19.16 -9.17
N THR A 62 2.31 -18.45 -8.80
CA THR A 62 2.14 -17.03 -9.15
C THR A 62 1.81 -16.24 -7.91
N THR A 63 2.56 -15.18 -7.64
CA THR A 63 2.33 -14.27 -6.54
C THR A 63 1.61 -13.02 -7.03
N PHE A 64 0.42 -12.75 -6.49
CA PHE A 64 -0.34 -11.52 -6.70
C PHE A 64 -0.08 -10.53 -5.59
N ILE A 65 0.16 -9.27 -5.95
CA ILE A 65 0.52 -8.19 -5.02
C ILE A 65 -0.62 -7.18 -4.99
N PHE A 66 -1.09 -6.88 -3.80
CA PHE A 66 -2.19 -5.96 -3.56
C PHE A 66 -1.80 -4.79 -2.66
N GLY A 67 -2.47 -3.69 -2.89
CA GLY A 67 -2.44 -2.50 -2.07
C GLY A 67 -3.83 -1.89 -1.95
N PHE A 68 -3.94 -0.71 -1.42
CA PHE A 68 -5.21 0.00 -1.33
C PHE A 68 -5.05 1.51 -1.55
N ALA A 69 -6.16 2.17 -1.82
CA ALA A 69 -6.26 3.62 -1.80
C ALA A 69 -7.26 4.03 -0.71
N ASN A 70 -6.83 4.85 0.25
CA ASN A 70 -7.70 5.57 1.15
C ASN A 70 -7.83 7.01 0.65
N LYS A 71 -9.02 7.36 0.15
CA LYS A 71 -9.27 8.68 -0.41
C LYS A 71 -9.60 9.73 0.65
N ASN A 72 -9.79 9.34 1.91
CA ASN A 72 -9.98 10.28 3.00
C ASN A 72 -8.70 11.08 3.27
N ALA A 73 -8.84 12.39 3.53
CA ALA A 73 -7.68 13.21 3.88
C ALA A 73 -7.22 13.00 5.34
N LYS A 74 -8.13 12.60 6.24
CA LYS A 74 -7.84 12.48 7.68
C LYS A 74 -8.40 11.22 8.34
N GLU A 75 -9.35 10.52 7.70
CA GLU A 75 -10.01 9.38 8.32
C GLU A 75 -9.20 8.10 8.11
N ILE A 76 -8.84 7.48 9.21
CA ILE A 76 -8.40 6.09 9.23
C ILE A 76 -9.66 5.23 9.29
N VAL A 77 -9.74 4.21 8.46
CA VAL A 77 -10.92 3.36 8.34
C VAL A 77 -10.57 1.92 8.72
N ASP A 78 -11.39 1.31 9.58
CA ASP A 78 -11.29 -0.10 9.91
C ASP A 78 -12.43 -0.88 9.26
N ILE A 79 -12.08 -1.90 8.48
CA ILE A 79 -13.01 -2.82 7.83
C ILE A 79 -12.61 -4.25 8.24
N PRO A 80 -13.25 -4.82 9.26
CA PRO A 80 -12.92 -6.18 9.71
C PRO A 80 -13.09 -7.23 8.63
N LEU A 81 -12.33 -8.34 8.74
CA LEU A 81 -12.53 -9.52 7.89
C LEU A 81 -13.97 -10.00 7.96
N GLY A 82 -14.55 -10.37 6.83
CA GLY A 82 -15.92 -10.85 6.73
C GLY A 82 -16.63 -10.29 5.50
N PRO A 83 -17.97 -10.07 5.55
CA PRO A 83 -18.74 -9.73 4.36
C PRO A 83 -18.37 -8.38 3.73
N ASN A 84 -17.65 -7.52 4.46
CA ASN A 84 -17.22 -6.21 3.98
C ASN A 84 -15.73 -6.15 3.58
N ASN A 85 -14.96 -7.22 3.85
CA ASN A 85 -13.54 -7.29 3.52
C ASN A 85 -13.15 -8.77 3.38
N PHE A 86 -13.08 -9.26 2.16
CA PHE A 86 -12.82 -10.67 1.88
C PHE A 86 -12.10 -10.89 0.56
N ILE A 87 -11.44 -12.05 0.47
CA ILE A 87 -10.80 -12.53 -0.75
C ILE A 87 -11.47 -13.83 -1.21
N GLU A 88 -11.64 -13.93 -2.52
CA GLU A 88 -12.07 -15.16 -3.20
C GLU A 88 -10.96 -15.65 -4.15
N PRO A 89 -10.70 -16.96 -4.24
CA PRO A 89 -11.32 -18.08 -3.47
C PRO A 89 -10.98 -18.02 -1.97
N LYS A 90 -11.89 -18.54 -1.13
CA LYS A 90 -11.85 -18.48 0.33
C LYS A 90 -10.54 -18.97 0.97
N GLN A 91 -9.82 -19.87 0.33
CA GLN A 91 -8.55 -20.38 0.83
C GLN A 91 -7.44 -19.34 0.90
N PHE A 92 -7.58 -18.22 0.19
CA PHE A 92 -6.65 -17.10 0.21
C PHE A 92 -7.12 -15.95 1.12
N ASP A 93 -8.31 -16.07 1.70
CA ASP A 93 -8.89 -15.05 2.55
C ASP A 93 -8.25 -15.02 3.93
N GLY A 94 -8.12 -13.81 4.51
CA GLY A 94 -7.62 -13.62 5.86
C GLY A 94 -6.24 -12.97 5.95
N VAL A 95 -5.57 -12.72 4.81
CA VAL A 95 -4.25 -12.08 4.77
C VAL A 95 -4.31 -10.58 4.51
N GLN A 96 -5.44 -10.09 4.02
CA GLN A 96 -5.65 -8.67 3.68
C GLN A 96 -5.74 -7.80 4.93
N PRO A 97 -5.42 -6.48 4.83
CA PRO A 97 -5.51 -5.57 5.96
C PRO A 97 -6.95 -5.36 6.41
N THR A 98 -7.14 -5.06 7.71
CA THR A 98 -8.40 -4.55 8.28
C THR A 98 -8.31 -3.08 8.65
N HIS A 99 -7.11 -2.49 8.65
CA HIS A 99 -6.80 -1.13 9.03
C HIS A 99 -6.28 -0.36 7.82
N PHE A 100 -6.92 0.75 7.49
CA PHE A 100 -6.65 1.54 6.29
C PHE A 100 -6.29 2.97 6.67
N PRO A 101 -5.03 3.26 7.01
CA PRO A 101 -4.57 4.61 7.31
C PRO A 101 -4.65 5.51 6.08
N THR A 102 -4.66 6.82 6.31
CA THR A 102 -4.48 7.80 5.25
C THR A 102 -3.04 7.73 4.76
N TYR A 103 -2.90 7.72 3.45
CA TYR A 103 -1.60 7.64 2.81
C TYR A 103 -1.50 8.72 1.74
N SER A 104 -0.58 9.66 1.91
CA SER A 104 -0.35 10.72 0.95
C SER A 104 1.10 10.78 0.58
N ARG A 105 1.38 10.58 -0.70
CA ARG A 105 2.68 10.84 -1.31
C ARG A 105 2.53 11.87 -2.42
N GLY A 106 3.57 12.65 -2.65
CA GLY A 106 3.60 13.57 -3.77
C GLY A 106 3.61 12.85 -5.12
N GLY A 107 3.10 13.50 -6.17
CA GLY A 107 3.13 13.00 -7.52
C GLY A 107 2.06 11.95 -7.86
N PHE A 108 2.40 11.03 -8.76
CA PHE A 108 1.47 10.05 -9.31
C PHE A 108 1.04 8.94 -8.33
N VAL A 109 1.74 8.77 -7.22
CA VAL A 109 1.43 7.72 -6.25
C VAL A 109 0.22 8.10 -5.41
N GLY A 110 0.07 9.39 -5.12
CA GLY A 110 -1.12 9.97 -4.51
C GLY A 110 -1.53 9.28 -3.20
N LEU A 111 -2.72 8.73 -3.20
CA LEU A 111 -3.41 8.17 -2.03
C LEU A 111 -3.25 6.66 -1.87
N GLN A 112 -2.37 6.05 -2.65
CA GLN A 112 -2.21 4.60 -2.69
C GLN A 112 -1.09 4.14 -1.75
N GLU A 113 -1.35 3.12 -0.97
CA GLU A 113 -0.33 2.29 -0.37
C GLU A 113 -0.17 1.02 -1.22
N ARG A 114 1.00 0.86 -1.82
CA ARG A 114 1.29 -0.24 -2.75
C ARG A 114 1.97 -1.40 -2.04
N GLY A 115 1.75 -2.63 -2.55
CA GLY A 115 2.41 -3.83 -2.06
C GLY A 115 2.24 -4.02 -0.55
N VAL A 116 1.01 -3.94 -0.08
CA VAL A 116 0.65 -4.08 1.33
C VAL A 116 0.71 -5.53 1.78
N PHE A 117 0.26 -6.43 0.91
CA PHE A 117 0.29 -7.87 1.12
C PHE A 117 0.34 -8.60 -0.22
N GLN A 118 0.54 -9.90 -0.15
CA GLN A 118 0.55 -10.76 -1.32
C GLN A 118 -0.25 -12.05 -1.10
N VAL A 119 -0.64 -12.65 -2.23
CA VAL A 119 -1.26 -13.97 -2.28
C VAL A 119 -0.50 -14.81 -3.29
N THR A 120 0.04 -15.95 -2.87
CA THR A 120 0.70 -16.89 -3.79
C THR A 120 -0.27 -18.01 -4.16
N VAL A 121 -0.57 -18.10 -5.45
CA VAL A 121 -1.37 -19.17 -6.04
C VAL A 121 -0.43 -20.27 -6.49
N PRO A 122 -0.55 -21.50 -5.95
CA PRO A 122 0.35 -22.58 -6.27
C PRO A 122 0.19 -23.04 -7.73
N ALA A 123 1.24 -23.71 -8.25
CA ALA A 123 1.33 -24.07 -9.67
C ALA A 123 0.17 -24.93 -10.17
N GLU A 124 -0.37 -25.82 -9.34
CA GLU A 124 -1.53 -26.68 -9.65
C GLU A 124 -2.83 -25.89 -9.80
N MET A 125 -2.89 -24.66 -9.30
CA MET A 125 -4.02 -23.74 -9.43
C MET A 125 -3.76 -22.62 -10.44
N LYS A 126 -2.77 -22.77 -11.31
CA LYS A 126 -2.40 -21.77 -12.31
C LYS A 126 -3.63 -21.30 -13.10
N GLY A 127 -3.76 -19.98 -13.24
CA GLY A 127 -4.90 -19.34 -13.90
C GLY A 127 -6.07 -19.02 -12.96
N THR A 128 -5.98 -19.35 -11.67
CA THR A 128 -6.96 -18.90 -10.68
C THR A 128 -6.88 -17.38 -10.52
N GLU A 129 -8.04 -16.74 -10.63
CA GLU A 129 -8.19 -15.33 -10.28
C GLU A 129 -8.36 -15.20 -8.77
N VAL A 130 -7.68 -14.23 -8.17
CA VAL A 130 -7.83 -13.86 -6.77
C VAL A 130 -8.50 -12.50 -6.69
N VAL A 131 -9.70 -12.43 -6.13
CA VAL A 131 -10.50 -11.20 -6.08
C VAL A 131 -10.57 -10.68 -4.66
N TRP A 132 -10.04 -9.49 -4.42
CA TRP A 132 -10.22 -8.79 -3.14
C TRP A 132 -11.38 -7.82 -3.22
N THR A 133 -12.33 -7.94 -2.31
CA THR A 133 -13.54 -7.11 -2.24
C THR A 133 -13.59 -6.32 -0.93
N LEU A 134 -13.87 -5.01 -1.04
CA LEU A 134 -14.14 -4.10 0.05
C LEU A 134 -15.51 -3.45 -0.11
N ASN A 135 -16.31 -3.46 0.96
CA ASN A 135 -17.56 -2.72 1.07
C ASN A 135 -17.41 -1.61 2.11
N HIS A 136 -17.47 -0.36 1.70
CA HIS A 136 -17.35 0.79 2.60
C HIS A 136 -18.11 2.00 2.07
N ALA A 137 -18.71 2.78 2.96
CA ALA A 137 -19.44 4.03 2.66
C ALA A 137 -20.48 3.88 1.54
N GLY A 138 -21.16 2.73 1.46
CA GLY A 138 -22.18 2.44 0.44
C GLY A 138 -21.62 2.03 -0.93
N HIS A 139 -20.32 1.87 -1.05
CA HIS A 139 -19.65 1.41 -2.26
C HIS A 139 -19.08 0.01 -2.08
N THR A 140 -19.12 -0.78 -3.16
CA THR A 140 -18.44 -2.07 -3.27
C THR A 140 -17.39 -1.97 -4.36
N TYR A 141 -16.14 -2.24 -3.98
CA TYR A 141 -15.03 -2.32 -4.91
C TYR A 141 -14.42 -3.72 -4.85
N ALA A 142 -14.25 -4.32 -6.01
CA ALA A 142 -13.60 -5.61 -6.16
C ALA A 142 -12.47 -5.48 -7.18
N VAL A 143 -11.29 -5.95 -6.83
CA VAL A 143 -10.13 -5.95 -7.73
C VAL A 143 -9.67 -7.38 -7.97
N PRO A 144 -9.63 -7.84 -9.23
CA PRO A 144 -9.09 -9.14 -9.58
C PRO A 144 -7.57 -9.09 -9.75
N GLY A 145 -6.86 -9.98 -9.08
CA GLY A 145 -5.47 -10.35 -9.38
C GLY A 145 -5.45 -11.38 -10.49
N ARG A 146 -4.84 -11.03 -11.62
CA ARG A 146 -4.72 -11.87 -12.83
C ARG A 146 -3.32 -11.80 -13.40
N ALA A 147 -2.73 -12.93 -13.70
CA ALA A 147 -1.45 -13.04 -14.40
C ALA A 147 -1.67 -13.15 -15.91
N VAL A 148 -2.21 -12.11 -16.53
CA VAL A 148 -2.60 -12.12 -17.94
C VAL A 148 -1.87 -11.06 -18.76
N HIS A 149 -1.64 -9.89 -18.19
CA HIS A 149 -1.09 -8.76 -18.94
C HIS A 149 0.35 -8.45 -18.50
N PRO A 150 1.32 -8.50 -19.42
CA PRO A 150 2.75 -8.27 -19.07
C PRO A 150 3.03 -6.90 -18.46
N ALA A 151 2.19 -5.88 -18.70
CA ALA A 151 2.35 -4.57 -18.07
C ALA A 151 2.22 -4.58 -16.52
N TYR A 152 1.66 -5.65 -15.95
CA TYR A 152 1.55 -5.86 -14.51
C TYR A 152 2.49 -6.93 -13.98
N GLU A 153 3.30 -7.53 -14.86
CA GLU A 153 4.32 -8.48 -14.46
C GLU A 153 5.49 -7.73 -13.81
N MET A 154 5.85 -8.18 -12.63
CA MET A 154 6.94 -7.64 -11.84
C MET A 154 8.06 -8.68 -11.78
N SER A 155 9.28 -8.23 -11.56
CA SER A 155 10.45 -9.08 -11.39
C SER A 155 10.99 -8.99 -9.97
N ASN A 156 11.64 -10.04 -9.52
CA ASN A 156 12.48 -10.05 -8.33
C ASN A 156 13.96 -9.76 -8.67
N ASP A 157 14.27 -9.48 -9.94
CA ASP A 157 15.61 -9.12 -10.38
C ASP A 157 16.03 -7.75 -9.84
N PRO A 158 17.34 -7.46 -9.81
CA PRO A 158 17.85 -6.16 -9.42
C PRO A 158 17.28 -5.03 -10.29
N ALA A 159 16.95 -3.90 -9.67
CA ALA A 159 16.60 -2.67 -10.36
C ALA A 159 17.81 -2.09 -11.13
N ALA A 160 17.63 -0.97 -11.83
CA ALA A 160 18.59 -0.43 -12.80
C ALA A 160 20.02 -0.24 -12.27
N TYR A 161 20.18 0.09 -10.99
CA TYR A 161 21.48 0.24 -10.31
C TYR A 161 21.72 -0.81 -9.23
N GLY A 162 21.09 -1.96 -9.35
CA GLY A 162 21.32 -3.12 -8.50
C GLY A 162 20.52 -3.15 -7.21
N SER A 163 19.53 -2.29 -7.01
CA SER A 163 18.65 -2.37 -5.84
C SER A 163 17.76 -3.60 -5.88
N LEU A 164 17.68 -4.28 -4.74
CA LEU A 164 16.80 -5.42 -4.48
C LEU A 164 15.89 -5.12 -3.28
N ASN A 165 14.81 -5.86 -3.16
CA ASN A 165 13.97 -5.83 -1.98
C ASN A 165 14.79 -6.18 -0.74
N PRO A 166 14.79 -5.35 0.33
CA PRO A 166 15.52 -5.66 1.56
C PRO A 166 15.09 -7.00 2.16
N ALA A 167 16.01 -7.67 2.85
CA ALA A 167 15.67 -8.87 3.61
C ALA A 167 15.21 -8.51 5.03
N ILE A 168 14.21 -9.25 5.52
CA ILE A 168 13.69 -9.16 6.90
C ILE A 168 13.66 -10.57 7.48
N ARG A 169 14.13 -10.75 8.70
CA ARG A 169 13.96 -11.99 9.45
C ARG A 169 13.74 -11.69 10.94
N PHE A 170 13.06 -12.59 11.63
CA PHE A 170 12.75 -12.43 13.05
C PHE A 170 13.72 -13.16 13.99
N GLU A 171 14.53 -14.05 13.46
CA GLU A 171 15.51 -14.84 14.21
C GLU A 171 16.89 -14.73 13.54
N SER A 172 17.95 -15.04 14.27
CA SER A 172 19.33 -15.01 13.75
C SER A 172 19.56 -15.99 12.61
N SER A 173 18.72 -17.01 12.49
CA SER A 173 18.67 -17.96 11.37
C SER A 173 17.20 -18.34 11.14
N GLY A 174 16.80 -18.51 9.89
CA GLY A 174 15.43 -18.88 9.56
C GLY A 174 14.95 -18.27 8.26
N ALA A 175 13.63 -18.26 8.05
CA ALA A 175 13.02 -17.73 6.86
C ALA A 175 13.21 -16.21 6.76
N GLU A 176 13.49 -15.75 5.55
CA GLU A 176 13.68 -14.35 5.20
C GLU A 176 12.56 -13.87 4.30
N ALA A 177 11.95 -12.72 4.62
CA ALA A 177 11.08 -12.00 3.72
C ALA A 177 11.94 -11.12 2.81
N THR A 178 11.84 -11.34 1.50
CA THR A 178 12.42 -10.49 0.46
C THR A 178 11.34 -10.03 -0.51
N ASP A 179 10.10 -10.01 -0.04
CA ASP A 179 8.89 -9.77 -0.81
C ASP A 179 7.83 -8.99 0.01
N ARG A 180 6.60 -8.98 -0.46
CA ARG A 180 5.49 -8.21 0.13
C ARG A 180 4.74 -8.96 1.22
N GLY A 181 5.25 -10.08 1.73
CA GLY A 181 4.64 -10.70 2.90
C GLY A 181 4.62 -12.22 2.97
N SER A 182 5.75 -12.88 2.76
CA SER A 182 5.89 -14.34 2.90
C SER A 182 6.26 -14.81 4.31
N VAL A 183 6.75 -13.93 5.20
CA VAL A 183 7.30 -14.31 6.50
C VAL A 183 6.50 -13.72 7.65
N PHE A 184 6.19 -14.61 8.61
CA PHE A 184 5.54 -14.28 9.87
C PHE A 184 6.45 -14.61 11.03
N ALA A 185 6.51 -13.71 12.03
CA ALA A 185 7.14 -13.98 13.32
C ALA A 185 6.37 -15.06 14.09
N LYS A 186 7.01 -15.64 15.11
CA LYS A 186 6.29 -16.36 16.16
C LYS A 186 5.30 -15.41 16.82
N ARG A 187 4.12 -15.94 17.19
CA ARG A 187 3.08 -15.17 17.85
C ARG A 187 3.56 -14.60 19.17
N VAL A 188 3.38 -13.30 19.35
CA VAL A 188 3.68 -12.56 20.57
C VAL A 188 2.43 -12.49 21.45
N THR A 189 2.60 -12.54 22.77
CA THR A 189 1.51 -12.27 23.74
C THR A 189 1.74 -10.90 24.38
N ALA A 190 0.69 -10.10 24.45
CA ALA A 190 0.67 -8.80 25.09
C ALA A 190 -0.55 -8.64 26.00
N SER A 191 -0.63 -7.56 26.76
CA SER A 191 -1.81 -7.17 27.53
C SER A 191 -2.23 -5.76 27.17
N VAL A 192 -3.52 -5.47 27.25
CA VAL A 192 -4.10 -4.15 26.97
C VAL A 192 -3.37 -3.07 27.77
N GLY A 193 -2.96 -2.00 27.11
CA GLY A 193 -2.29 -0.84 27.72
C GLY A 193 -0.88 -1.11 28.24
N LYS A 194 -0.31 -2.29 27.99
CA LYS A 194 1.08 -2.60 28.36
C LYS A 194 1.95 -2.64 27.12
N PRO A 195 3.10 -1.93 27.12
CA PRO A 195 4.01 -1.96 25.99
C PRO A 195 4.68 -3.33 25.86
N VAL A 196 4.84 -3.80 24.62
CA VAL A 196 5.61 -4.99 24.27
C VAL A 196 6.60 -4.64 23.15
N THR A 197 7.82 -5.12 23.26
CA THR A 197 8.84 -4.89 22.23
C THR A 197 8.63 -5.84 21.06
N LEU A 198 8.58 -5.28 19.85
CA LEU A 198 8.65 -6.00 18.60
C LEU A 198 10.00 -5.71 17.95
N SER A 199 10.71 -6.75 17.50
CA SER A 199 12.02 -6.59 16.86
C SER A 199 12.16 -7.48 15.64
N ALA A 200 13.04 -7.07 14.74
CA ALA A 200 13.41 -7.81 13.54
C ALA A 200 14.87 -7.50 13.17
N LEU A 201 15.45 -8.35 12.35
CA LEU A 201 16.72 -8.13 11.68
C LEU A 201 16.46 -7.75 10.22
N ILE A 202 17.13 -6.72 9.72
CA ILE A 202 16.98 -6.22 8.36
C ILE A 202 18.34 -6.14 7.66
N GLN A 203 18.34 -6.31 6.33
CA GLN A 203 19.54 -6.25 5.52
C GLN A 203 19.24 -5.64 4.13
N ASP A 204 20.09 -4.72 3.68
CA ASP A 204 20.11 -4.32 2.27
C ASP A 204 20.80 -5.43 1.45
N ARG A 205 20.18 -5.82 0.32
CA ARG A 205 20.60 -6.89 -0.55
C ARG A 205 21.12 -6.40 -1.91
N GLY A 206 21.29 -5.07 -2.07
CA GLY A 206 21.66 -4.50 -3.36
C GLY A 206 22.95 -5.09 -3.95
N GLU A 207 22.95 -5.26 -5.26
CA GLU A 207 24.06 -5.77 -6.09
C GLU A 207 24.63 -4.59 -6.91
N ARG A 208 25.39 -3.70 -6.24
CA ARG A 208 25.77 -2.38 -6.79
C ARG A 208 27.23 -2.23 -7.17
N GLU A 209 28.07 -3.23 -6.94
CA GLU A 209 29.54 -3.17 -7.15
C GLU A 209 29.91 -2.67 -8.55
N GLN A 210 29.13 -3.07 -9.58
CA GLN A 210 29.41 -2.69 -10.98
C GLN A 210 29.06 -1.24 -11.33
N TYR A 211 28.44 -0.47 -10.43
CA TYR A 211 27.92 0.87 -10.71
C TYR A 211 28.67 1.99 -9.98
N GLU A 212 29.76 1.68 -9.29
CA GLU A 212 30.52 2.65 -8.47
C GLU A 212 29.65 3.33 -7.40
N LEU A 213 28.62 2.65 -6.92
CA LEU A 213 27.71 3.09 -5.86
C LEU A 213 28.12 2.44 -4.52
N PRO A 214 27.69 2.99 -3.37
CA PRO A 214 27.85 2.33 -2.08
C PRO A 214 27.27 0.90 -2.10
N ASP A 215 27.98 -0.04 -1.49
CA ASP A 215 27.54 -1.45 -1.39
C ASP A 215 26.18 -1.59 -0.70
N ALA A 216 25.91 -0.74 0.29
CA ALA A 216 24.63 -0.72 1.00
C ALA A 216 24.11 0.69 1.22
N TYR A 217 22.80 0.83 1.28
CA TYR A 217 22.10 2.04 1.64
C TYR A 217 21.37 1.89 2.97
N PRO A 218 21.23 2.96 3.76
CA PRO A 218 20.49 2.92 5.00
C PRO A 218 19.01 2.62 4.74
N LEU A 219 18.49 1.62 5.46
CA LEU A 219 17.12 1.14 5.28
C LEU A 219 16.12 1.96 6.09
N GLY A 220 15.00 2.33 5.46
CA GLY A 220 13.81 2.82 6.14
C GLY A 220 13.03 1.68 6.78
N THR A 221 12.32 1.98 7.88
CA THR A 221 11.43 1.02 8.55
C THR A 221 10.13 1.69 8.94
N GLU A 222 9.02 0.98 8.82
CA GLU A 222 7.71 1.44 9.26
C GLU A 222 6.92 0.30 9.88
N TRP A 223 6.52 0.46 11.15
CA TRP A 223 5.65 -0.45 11.88
C TRP A 223 4.21 0.02 11.71
N ILE A 224 3.35 -0.85 11.24
CA ILE A 224 1.99 -0.51 10.82
C ILE A 224 1.03 -1.54 11.38
N MET A 225 -0.09 -1.10 11.94
CA MET A 225 -1.20 -2.01 12.22
C MET A 225 -1.72 -2.57 10.89
N HIS A 226 -1.75 -3.87 10.75
CA HIS A 226 -2.29 -4.55 9.56
C HIS A 226 -3.69 -5.09 9.83
N GLN A 227 -3.86 -5.78 10.96
CA GLN A 227 -5.16 -6.30 11.40
C GLN A 227 -5.29 -6.16 12.92
N GLY A 228 -6.51 -5.95 13.40
CA GLY A 228 -6.79 -5.95 14.82
C GLY A 228 -8.15 -5.33 15.18
N PRO A 229 -8.64 -5.56 16.40
CA PRO A 229 -9.92 -5.04 16.86
C PRO A 229 -9.85 -3.64 17.47
N GLY A 230 -8.68 -3.05 17.62
CA GLY A 230 -8.48 -1.73 18.20
C GLY A 230 -7.14 -1.13 17.78
N ASP A 231 -6.83 0.08 18.25
CA ASP A 231 -5.63 0.82 17.84
C ASP A 231 -4.34 0.20 18.41
N VAL A 232 -3.24 0.41 17.69
CA VAL A 232 -1.88 0.11 18.13
C VAL A 232 -1.07 1.40 18.14
N MET A 233 -0.50 1.74 19.29
CA MET A 233 0.43 2.86 19.44
C MET A 233 1.86 2.34 19.42
N PHE A 234 2.67 2.89 18.53
CA PHE A 234 4.11 2.61 18.46
C PHE A 234 4.89 3.80 19.04
N ASP A 235 5.91 3.55 19.85
CA ASP A 235 6.81 4.61 20.34
C ASP A 235 7.62 5.20 19.17
N VAL A 236 8.09 4.34 18.27
CA VAL A 236 8.71 4.72 17.00
C VAL A 236 8.03 3.93 15.88
N ALA A 237 7.05 4.56 15.23
CA ALA A 237 6.34 3.92 14.13
C ALA A 237 7.18 3.87 12.85
N LYS A 238 7.98 4.93 12.59
CA LYS A 238 8.72 5.07 11.35
C LYS A 238 10.09 5.71 11.58
N ILE A 239 11.07 5.19 10.85
CA ILE A 239 12.40 5.79 10.69
C ILE A 239 12.75 5.71 9.22
N THR A 240 13.04 6.83 8.58
CA THR A 240 13.53 6.85 7.19
C THR A 240 15.00 6.40 7.14
N GLY A 241 15.45 5.93 5.99
CA GLY A 241 16.87 5.60 5.80
C GLY A 241 17.79 6.79 6.09
N ARG A 242 17.37 8.01 5.72
CA ARG A 242 18.12 9.25 5.99
C ARG A 242 18.25 9.55 7.50
N GLU A 243 17.17 9.40 8.27
CA GLU A 243 17.21 9.57 9.73
C GLU A 243 18.15 8.54 10.35
N ARG A 244 18.05 7.28 9.93
CA ARG A 244 18.93 6.21 10.40
C ARG A 244 20.41 6.48 10.11
N ALA A 245 20.71 7.02 8.93
CA ALA A 245 22.07 7.41 8.56
C ALA A 245 22.60 8.54 9.46
N SER A 246 21.77 9.54 9.80
CA SER A 246 22.17 10.66 10.65
C SER A 246 22.44 10.23 12.10
N ASP A 247 21.67 9.30 12.63
CA ASP A 247 21.82 8.79 13.99
C ASP A 247 23.09 7.93 14.16
N ALA A 248 23.51 7.27 13.09
CA ALA A 248 24.69 6.42 13.11
C ALA A 248 26.04 7.20 13.05
N GLY A 249 26.02 8.51 12.76
CA GLY A 249 27.22 9.34 12.59
C GLY A 249 28.02 8.99 11.33
N GLU A 250 29.24 9.56 11.19
CA GLU A 250 30.10 9.33 10.01
C GLU A 250 30.55 7.85 9.85
N SER A 251 30.43 7.04 10.89
CA SER A 251 30.65 5.58 10.83
C SER A 251 29.40 4.80 10.47
N GLY A 252 28.31 5.49 10.17
CA GLY A 252 26.95 5.04 10.13
C GLY A 252 26.51 4.30 8.93
N ALA A 253 27.32 3.65 8.26
CA ALA A 253 26.82 2.56 7.44
C ALA A 253 26.14 1.56 8.40
N SER A 254 24.80 1.48 8.33
CA SER A 254 24.09 0.22 8.46
C SER A 254 25.08 -0.94 8.26
N GLY A 255 24.98 -1.99 9.05
CA GLY A 255 25.90 -3.12 8.98
C GLY A 255 26.30 -3.37 7.55
N GLY A 256 27.59 -3.40 7.25
CA GLY A 256 28.15 -3.38 5.89
C GLY A 256 27.49 -4.38 4.98
N ALA A 257 27.76 -4.33 3.67
CA ALA A 257 27.08 -5.03 2.54
C ALA A 257 26.57 -6.47 2.79
N ASN A 258 26.92 -7.09 3.90
CA ASN A 258 26.45 -8.39 4.36
C ASN A 258 25.99 -8.37 5.84
N GLY A 259 25.82 -7.20 6.46
CA GLY A 259 25.48 -7.07 7.87
C GLY A 259 23.97 -6.97 8.12
N TRP A 260 23.46 -7.78 9.07
CA TRP A 260 22.13 -7.65 9.62
C TRP A 260 22.09 -6.57 10.69
N THR A 261 21.08 -5.70 10.63
CA THR A 261 20.81 -4.65 11.63
C THR A 261 19.55 -4.99 12.40
N GLU A 262 19.59 -4.93 13.73
CA GLU A 262 18.39 -5.08 14.54
C GLU A 262 17.59 -3.77 14.56
N VAL A 263 16.28 -3.89 14.37
CA VAL A 263 15.32 -2.79 14.48
C VAL A 263 14.20 -3.20 15.42
N SER A 264 13.72 -2.25 16.22
CA SER A 264 12.66 -2.51 17.19
C SER A 264 11.73 -1.32 17.37
N THR A 265 10.55 -1.60 17.89
CA THR A 265 9.59 -0.63 18.40
C THR A 265 8.91 -1.17 19.66
N SER A 266 8.35 -0.29 20.47
CA SER A 266 7.45 -0.65 21.55
C SER A 266 6.01 -0.43 21.11
N ALA A 267 5.20 -1.48 21.10
CA ALA A 267 3.79 -1.46 20.69
C ALA A 267 2.88 -1.56 21.91
N THR A 268 1.86 -0.70 21.99
CA THR A 268 0.81 -0.72 23.00
C THR A 268 -0.55 -0.86 22.34
N PHE A 269 -1.32 -1.86 22.75
CA PHE A 269 -2.61 -2.23 22.17
C PHE A 269 -3.76 -1.72 23.04
N THR A 270 -4.81 -1.19 22.41
CA THR A 270 -5.94 -0.55 23.13
C THR A 270 -7.09 -1.49 23.46
N ALA A 271 -7.18 -2.64 22.82
CA ALA A 271 -8.25 -3.62 23.02
C ALA A 271 -7.72 -5.06 23.03
N PRO A 272 -8.40 -6.00 23.72
CA PRO A 272 -8.03 -7.41 23.66
C PRO A 272 -8.43 -8.02 22.31
N GLY A 273 -7.69 -9.06 21.89
CA GLY A 273 -7.96 -9.80 20.66
C GLY A 273 -6.70 -10.15 19.88
N ASP A 274 -6.88 -10.66 18.68
CA ASP A 274 -5.79 -11.00 17.78
C ASP A 274 -5.47 -9.83 16.83
N TYR A 275 -4.19 -9.54 16.73
CA TYR A 275 -3.64 -8.50 15.85
C TYR A 275 -2.59 -9.08 14.92
N VAL A 276 -2.37 -8.39 13.83
CA VAL A 276 -1.19 -8.53 12.97
C VAL A 276 -0.55 -7.18 12.80
N VAL A 277 0.71 -7.05 13.21
CA VAL A 277 1.53 -5.87 12.96
C VAL A 277 2.41 -6.16 11.75
N ARG A 278 2.46 -5.23 10.80
CA ARG A 278 3.31 -5.29 9.62
C ARG A 278 4.56 -4.45 9.84
N LEU A 279 5.72 -5.01 9.59
CA LEU A 279 6.97 -4.29 9.40
C LEU A 279 7.20 -4.13 7.91
N ARG A 280 7.25 -2.90 7.42
CA ARG A 280 7.74 -2.55 6.10
C ARG A 280 9.17 -2.06 6.21
N VAL A 281 10.05 -2.57 5.35
CA VAL A 281 11.44 -2.16 5.22
C VAL A 281 11.70 -1.72 3.80
N ASP A 282 12.31 -0.57 3.61
CA ASP A 282 12.60 -0.02 2.29
C ASP A 282 14.05 0.47 2.16
N ASN A 283 14.53 0.57 0.92
CA ASN A 283 15.82 1.18 0.59
C ASN A 283 15.64 2.42 -0.31
N PHE A 284 14.63 3.24 -0.06
CA PHE A 284 14.29 4.41 -0.90
C PHE A 284 15.37 5.50 -0.95
N GLU A 285 16.43 5.41 -0.15
CA GLU A 285 17.60 6.27 -0.30
C GLU A 285 18.51 5.84 -1.47
N ALA A 286 18.37 4.62 -2.01
CA ALA A 286 19.08 4.19 -3.19
C ALA A 286 18.52 4.87 -4.45
N PRO A 287 19.38 5.25 -5.43
CA PRO A 287 18.97 6.08 -6.57
C PRO A 287 17.85 5.49 -7.43
N ASP A 288 17.83 4.18 -7.58
CA ASP A 288 16.85 3.46 -8.39
C ASP A 288 15.60 3.00 -7.63
N SER A 289 15.58 3.20 -6.31
CA SER A 289 14.47 2.80 -5.43
C SER A 289 13.61 3.98 -4.96
N GLN A 290 13.92 5.20 -5.35
CA GLN A 290 13.20 6.41 -4.91
C GLN A 290 11.76 6.47 -5.41
N PHE A 291 11.45 5.71 -6.45
CA PHE A 291 10.12 5.64 -7.04
C PHE A 291 9.47 4.30 -6.67
N ASP A 292 8.64 4.30 -5.65
CA ASP A 292 8.00 3.12 -5.06
C ASP A 292 6.91 2.47 -5.93
N ASN A 293 7.12 2.39 -7.22
CA ASN A 293 6.18 1.74 -8.12
C ASN A 293 6.28 0.21 -8.06
N GLN A 294 7.48 -0.34 -8.06
CA GLN A 294 7.73 -1.77 -8.10
C GLN A 294 8.81 -2.21 -7.11
N CYS A 295 9.77 -1.37 -6.80
CA CYS A 295 10.94 -1.59 -5.97
C CYS A 295 11.15 -0.42 -4.99
N CYS A 296 11.82 -0.52 -3.91
CA CYS A 296 12.29 -1.76 -3.29
C CYS A 296 11.93 -1.73 -1.82
N TRP A 297 10.97 -2.50 -1.45
CA TRP A 297 10.57 -2.73 -0.06
C TRP A 297 10.10 -4.16 0.14
N SER A 298 10.20 -4.63 1.36
CA SER A 298 9.65 -5.90 1.81
C SER A 298 8.72 -5.68 2.99
N ASN A 299 7.81 -6.61 3.22
CA ASN A 299 6.98 -6.67 4.41
C ASN A 299 7.20 -8.00 5.14
N ALA A 300 7.14 -7.94 6.46
CA ALA A 300 7.02 -9.12 7.32
C ALA A 300 5.97 -8.84 8.41
N PHE A 301 5.37 -9.89 8.97
CA PHE A 301 4.22 -9.76 9.85
C PHE A 301 4.48 -10.37 11.22
N VAL A 302 4.01 -9.67 12.26
CA VAL A 302 4.06 -10.13 13.65
C VAL A 302 2.64 -10.36 14.14
N PRO A 303 2.19 -11.62 14.28
CA PRO A 303 0.92 -11.93 14.93
C PRO A 303 1.05 -11.70 16.43
N VAL A 304 0.05 -11.02 17.01
CA VAL A 304 0.02 -10.70 18.46
C VAL A 304 -1.34 -11.09 19.03
N THR A 305 -1.35 -11.80 20.15
CA THR A 305 -2.56 -12.03 20.95
C THR A 305 -2.53 -11.10 22.17
N VAL A 306 -3.52 -10.24 22.29
CA VAL A 306 -3.66 -9.26 23.38
C VAL A 306 -4.71 -9.75 24.37
N THR A 307 -4.30 -9.95 25.63
CA THR A 307 -5.18 -10.28 26.73
C THR A 307 -5.64 -9.02 27.47
N PRO A 308 -6.79 -9.07 28.19
CA PRO A 308 -7.27 -7.96 29.01
C PRO A 308 -6.27 -7.46 30.02
#